data_c169917f6f92f9b71b5ae6373232816a
#
_entry.id   c169917f6f92f9b71b5ae6373232816a
#
_cell.length_a   1.000
_cell.length_b   1.000
_cell.length_c   1.000
_cell.angle_alpha   90.00
_cell.angle_beta   90.00
_cell.angle_gamma   90.00
#
_symmetry.space_group_name_H-M   'P 1'
#
loop_
_entity.id
_entity.type
_entity.pdbx_description
1 polymer ?
#
loop_
_entity_poly.entity_id
_entity_poly.type
_entity_poly.pdbx_seq_one_letter_code
_entity_poly.pdbx_strand_id
1 'polypeptide(L)'
;MKKTSKTILITGASSGFGRDMAETLAADAHKVYGGVRDLAGRNSAAAEALRGKGVEVLELDVTSDAEVEDGIKSLLARSGRKLDVVINNAGVFSAGVSESFTTGQLRDLFDVNVIGVQRLMRATLPTLRAQRDGLVINFSSILGRVTLPFMGLYGASKYAVEALTDSYRYELSQLGIDVVVVQPSAYPTNLFAAAQKPGDAQTGTAYGEIGTIPGKMMETFMGIFAGPNAPNPHDIAEAVAKLVATPKGQRPDRVIVGQAFGADAVNAAVAPIQRQVVEGFGLGALTAVKA
;
A
#
# COMPACT_ATOMS: atom_id res chain seq x y z
N MET A 1 27.61 -5.85 -11.59
CA MET A 1 26.95 -7.10 -11.08
C MET A 1 25.66 -7.31 -11.84
N LYS A 2 25.36 -8.53 -12.34
CA LYS A 2 24.05 -8.80 -12.96
C LYS A 2 22.95 -8.61 -11.90
N LYS A 3 21.97 -7.74 -12.19
CA LYS A 3 20.79 -7.52 -11.34
C LYS A 3 20.04 -8.86 -11.25
N THR A 4 19.92 -9.46 -10.07
CA THR A 4 19.21 -10.73 -9.89
C THR A 4 17.71 -10.48 -10.10
N SER A 5 17.09 -11.17 -11.06
CA SER A 5 15.64 -11.09 -11.29
C SER A 5 14.88 -11.62 -10.07
N LYS A 6 13.88 -10.87 -9.62
CA LYS A 6 13.00 -11.22 -8.51
C LYS A 6 11.59 -11.52 -8.98
N THR A 7 10.89 -12.38 -8.26
CA THR A 7 9.46 -12.63 -8.44
C THR A 7 8.68 -11.72 -7.51
N ILE A 8 7.85 -10.84 -8.07
CA ILE A 8 7.19 -9.74 -7.38
C ILE A 8 5.69 -9.82 -7.57
N LEU A 9 4.92 -9.76 -6.49
CA LEU A 9 3.47 -9.58 -6.51
C LEU A 9 3.11 -8.15 -6.15
N ILE A 10 2.20 -7.54 -6.93
CA ILE A 10 1.68 -6.18 -6.69
C ILE A 10 0.16 -6.24 -6.71
N THR A 11 -0.52 -5.84 -5.64
CA THR A 11 -1.99 -5.74 -5.61
C THR A 11 -2.48 -4.38 -6.10
N GLY A 12 -3.66 -4.34 -6.70
CA GLY A 12 -4.22 -3.10 -7.27
C GLY A 12 -3.45 -2.58 -8.48
N ALA A 13 -2.96 -3.50 -9.34
CA ALA A 13 -2.12 -3.17 -10.48
C ALA A 13 -2.87 -2.59 -11.70
N SER A 14 -4.20 -2.46 -11.66
CA SER A 14 -4.98 -1.98 -12.83
C SER A 14 -4.78 -0.48 -13.14
N SER A 15 -4.34 0.32 -12.18
CA SER A 15 -4.20 1.78 -12.34
C SER A 15 -3.23 2.40 -11.34
N GLY A 16 -2.96 3.70 -11.48
CA GLY A 16 -2.19 4.52 -10.53
C GLY A 16 -0.82 3.93 -10.19
N PHE A 17 -0.43 4.02 -8.94
CA PHE A 17 0.88 3.54 -8.48
C PHE A 17 1.12 2.05 -8.76
N GLY A 18 0.08 1.21 -8.58
CA GLY A 18 0.20 -0.24 -8.79
C GLY A 18 0.56 -0.59 -10.22
N ARG A 19 -0.04 0.10 -11.20
CA ARG A 19 0.26 -0.08 -12.62
C ARG A 19 1.67 0.42 -12.96
N ASP A 20 2.02 1.62 -12.51
CA ASP A 20 3.32 2.22 -12.80
C ASP A 20 4.46 1.38 -12.19
N MET A 21 4.32 0.94 -10.93
CA MET A 21 5.28 0.02 -10.31
C MET A 21 5.41 -1.30 -11.08
N ALA A 22 4.28 -1.86 -11.55
CA ALA A 22 4.29 -3.12 -12.28
C ALA A 22 5.04 -2.99 -13.61
N GLU A 23 4.77 -1.93 -14.37
CA GLU A 23 5.44 -1.64 -15.64
C GLU A 23 6.94 -1.35 -15.43
N THR A 24 7.30 -0.54 -14.42
CA THR A 24 8.68 -0.17 -14.09
C THR A 24 9.50 -1.39 -13.68
N LEU A 25 8.98 -2.23 -12.77
CA LEU A 25 9.70 -3.40 -12.28
C LEU A 25 9.80 -4.50 -13.35
N ALA A 26 8.83 -4.61 -14.26
CA ALA A 26 8.92 -5.51 -15.40
C ALA A 26 9.99 -5.04 -16.39
N ALA A 27 10.09 -3.73 -16.67
CA ALA A 27 11.15 -3.14 -17.49
C ALA A 27 12.54 -3.34 -16.88
N ASP A 28 12.64 -3.42 -15.55
CA ASP A 28 13.86 -3.77 -14.80
C ASP A 28 14.22 -5.28 -14.84
N ALA A 29 13.54 -6.05 -15.69
CA ALA A 29 13.70 -7.49 -15.88
C ALA A 29 13.35 -8.36 -14.64
N HIS A 30 12.48 -7.88 -13.78
CA HIS A 30 11.86 -8.69 -12.75
C HIS A 30 10.66 -9.47 -13.30
N LYS A 31 10.32 -10.61 -12.68
CA LYS A 31 9.10 -11.35 -12.97
C LYS A 31 7.97 -10.77 -12.14
N VAL A 32 7.12 -9.94 -12.74
CA VAL A 32 6.07 -9.20 -12.04
C VAL A 32 4.70 -9.84 -12.25
N TYR A 33 3.98 -10.06 -11.16
CA TYR A 33 2.59 -10.50 -11.12
C TYR A 33 1.72 -9.35 -10.62
N GLY A 34 0.84 -8.84 -11.48
CA GLY A 34 -0.13 -7.80 -11.15
C GLY A 34 -1.46 -8.41 -10.73
N GLY A 35 -1.84 -8.25 -9.46
CA GLY A 35 -3.17 -8.60 -8.96
C GLY A 35 -4.19 -7.55 -9.40
N VAL A 36 -5.19 -7.98 -10.17
CA VAL A 36 -6.24 -7.13 -10.73
C VAL A 36 -7.57 -7.84 -10.54
N ARG A 37 -8.57 -7.16 -10.00
CA ARG A 37 -9.92 -7.71 -9.86
C ARG A 37 -10.73 -7.54 -11.14
N ASP A 38 -11.72 -8.38 -11.36
CA ASP A 38 -12.69 -8.27 -12.47
C ASP A 38 -11.99 -8.18 -13.85
N LEU A 39 -11.15 -9.20 -14.13
CA LEU A 39 -10.36 -9.26 -15.37
C LEU A 39 -11.21 -9.40 -16.63
N ALA A 40 -12.35 -10.07 -16.53
CA ALA A 40 -13.26 -10.26 -17.66
C ALA A 40 -14.18 -9.06 -17.90
N GLY A 41 -14.34 -8.18 -16.89
CA GLY A 41 -15.22 -7.03 -16.92
C GLY A 41 -14.45 -5.70 -17.07
N ARG A 42 -14.65 -4.82 -16.10
CA ARG A 42 -14.18 -3.41 -16.15
C ARG A 42 -12.66 -3.22 -16.27
N ASN A 43 -11.88 -4.21 -15.87
CA ASN A 43 -10.42 -4.11 -15.90
C ASN A 43 -9.77 -4.92 -17.04
N SER A 44 -10.53 -5.44 -18.01
CA SER A 44 -9.99 -6.23 -19.12
C SER A 44 -8.94 -5.46 -19.95
N ALA A 45 -9.23 -4.24 -20.33
CA ALA A 45 -8.31 -3.38 -21.08
C ALA A 45 -7.02 -3.07 -20.30
N ALA A 46 -7.13 -2.83 -18.99
CA ALA A 46 -5.97 -2.60 -18.12
C ALA A 46 -5.11 -3.87 -18.01
N ALA A 47 -5.74 -5.04 -17.92
CA ALA A 47 -5.04 -6.32 -17.88
C ALA A 47 -4.27 -6.61 -19.19
N GLU A 48 -4.87 -6.33 -20.35
CA GLU A 48 -4.21 -6.46 -21.65
C GLU A 48 -3.00 -5.52 -21.77
N ALA A 49 -3.18 -4.26 -21.37
CA ALA A 49 -2.10 -3.29 -21.38
C ALA A 49 -0.90 -3.73 -20.50
N LEU A 50 -1.17 -4.27 -19.31
CA LEU A 50 -0.14 -4.82 -18.43
C LEU A 50 0.58 -6.02 -19.07
N ARG A 51 -0.16 -6.95 -19.69
CA ARG A 51 0.44 -8.10 -20.40
C ARG A 51 1.35 -7.63 -21.55
N GLY A 52 0.94 -6.60 -22.29
CA GLY A 52 1.75 -5.97 -23.32
C GLY A 52 3.06 -5.33 -22.81
N LYS A 53 3.15 -5.08 -21.51
CA LYS A 53 4.36 -4.58 -20.81
C LYS A 53 5.18 -5.70 -20.12
N GLY A 54 4.84 -6.96 -20.34
CA GLY A 54 5.54 -8.11 -19.75
C GLY A 54 5.13 -8.42 -18.31
N VAL A 55 4.04 -7.84 -17.81
CA VAL A 55 3.47 -8.14 -16.50
C VAL A 55 2.53 -9.34 -16.62
N GLU A 56 2.73 -10.37 -15.79
CA GLU A 56 1.76 -11.45 -15.64
C GLU A 56 0.58 -11.00 -14.79
N VAL A 57 -0.66 -11.18 -15.27
CA VAL A 57 -1.86 -10.70 -14.57
C VAL A 57 -2.55 -11.87 -13.90
N LEU A 58 -2.97 -11.62 -12.65
CA LEU A 58 -3.74 -12.55 -11.81
C LEU A 58 -5.11 -11.94 -11.49
N GLU A 59 -6.18 -12.75 -11.56
CA GLU A 59 -7.45 -12.41 -10.93
C GLU A 59 -7.23 -12.35 -9.42
N LEU A 60 -7.44 -11.20 -8.80
CA LEU A 60 -7.23 -11.03 -7.37
C LEU A 60 -7.97 -9.81 -6.84
N ASP A 61 -9.07 -10.05 -6.10
CA ASP A 61 -9.71 -9.06 -5.25
C ASP A 61 -9.24 -9.26 -3.80
N VAL A 62 -8.65 -8.23 -3.20
CA VAL A 62 -8.15 -8.28 -1.83
C VAL A 62 -9.25 -8.41 -0.78
N THR A 63 -10.52 -8.23 -1.16
CA THR A 63 -11.69 -8.40 -0.30
C THR A 63 -12.22 -9.84 -0.28
N SER A 64 -11.68 -10.72 -1.13
CA SER A 64 -12.08 -12.13 -1.26
C SER A 64 -10.97 -13.06 -0.79
N ASP A 65 -11.19 -13.81 0.29
CA ASP A 65 -10.22 -14.81 0.76
C ASP A 65 -9.93 -15.86 -0.33
N ALA A 66 -10.97 -16.32 -1.03
CA ALA A 66 -10.85 -17.34 -2.08
C ALA A 66 -10.01 -16.83 -3.27
N GLU A 67 -10.28 -15.62 -3.77
CA GLU A 67 -9.51 -15.07 -4.90
C GLU A 67 -8.04 -14.80 -4.52
N VAL A 68 -7.79 -14.34 -3.29
CA VAL A 68 -6.42 -14.18 -2.79
C VAL A 68 -5.71 -15.53 -2.75
N GLU A 69 -6.32 -16.57 -2.17
CA GLU A 69 -5.72 -17.89 -2.10
C GLU A 69 -5.45 -18.49 -3.49
N ASP A 70 -6.43 -18.41 -4.40
CA ASP A 70 -6.29 -18.97 -5.74
C ASP A 70 -5.30 -18.18 -6.60
N GLY A 71 -5.27 -16.84 -6.46
CA GLY A 71 -4.27 -15.98 -7.10
C GLY A 71 -2.85 -16.35 -6.65
N ILE A 72 -2.62 -16.57 -5.35
CA ILE A 72 -1.32 -16.96 -4.83
C ILE A 72 -0.95 -18.39 -5.27
N LYS A 73 -1.87 -19.34 -5.25
CA LYS A 73 -1.64 -20.70 -5.79
C LYS A 73 -1.21 -20.63 -7.26
N SER A 74 -1.91 -19.83 -8.08
CA SER A 74 -1.59 -19.62 -9.50
C SER A 74 -0.20 -19.01 -9.67
N LEU A 75 0.12 -17.95 -8.91
CA LEU A 75 1.45 -17.34 -8.91
C LEU A 75 2.54 -18.37 -8.62
N LEU A 76 2.39 -19.13 -7.54
CA LEU A 76 3.39 -20.11 -7.11
C LEU A 76 3.58 -21.24 -8.12
N ALA A 77 2.51 -21.71 -8.77
CA ALA A 77 2.59 -22.70 -9.83
C ALA A 77 3.39 -22.16 -11.05
N ARG A 78 3.16 -20.90 -11.43
CA ARG A 78 3.78 -20.24 -12.59
C ARG A 78 5.21 -19.74 -12.31
N SER A 79 5.55 -19.47 -11.04
CA SER A 79 6.88 -18.98 -10.64
C SER A 79 7.87 -20.08 -10.22
N GLY A 80 7.47 -21.34 -10.26
CA GLY A 80 8.28 -22.43 -9.70
C GLY A 80 8.37 -22.36 -8.17
N ARG A 81 7.27 -21.96 -7.51
CA ARG A 81 7.11 -21.77 -6.05
C ARG A 81 8.00 -20.67 -5.46
N LYS A 82 8.41 -19.72 -6.28
CA LYS A 82 9.25 -18.58 -5.86
C LYS A 82 8.41 -17.33 -5.71
N LEU A 83 8.63 -16.59 -4.62
CA LEU A 83 8.09 -15.25 -4.36
C LEU A 83 9.10 -14.47 -3.54
N ASP A 84 9.63 -13.39 -4.08
CA ASP A 84 10.67 -12.59 -3.41
C ASP A 84 10.12 -11.30 -2.79
N VAL A 85 9.09 -10.70 -3.43
CA VAL A 85 8.55 -9.41 -3.00
C VAL A 85 7.02 -9.42 -3.06
N VAL A 86 6.39 -8.92 -2.01
CA VAL A 86 4.94 -8.67 -1.93
C VAL A 86 4.70 -7.17 -1.74
N ILE A 87 3.94 -6.55 -2.63
CA ILE A 87 3.60 -5.13 -2.57
C ILE A 87 2.08 -5.00 -2.36
N ASN A 88 1.69 -4.70 -1.12
CA ASN A 88 0.32 -4.44 -0.72
C ASN A 88 -0.03 -2.99 -1.03
N ASN A 89 -0.39 -2.73 -2.30
CA ASN A 89 -0.71 -1.40 -2.80
C ASN A 89 -2.22 -1.15 -2.96
N ALA A 90 -3.04 -2.19 -3.14
CA ALA A 90 -4.48 -2.03 -3.28
C ALA A 90 -5.06 -1.18 -2.13
N GLY A 91 -5.87 -0.20 -2.48
CA GLY A 91 -6.46 0.70 -1.50
C GLY A 91 -7.54 1.59 -2.09
N VAL A 92 -8.41 2.08 -1.22
CA VAL A 92 -9.47 3.03 -1.53
C VAL A 92 -9.36 4.25 -0.61
N PHE A 93 -9.92 5.37 -1.05
CA PHE A 93 -9.86 6.64 -0.35
C PHE A 93 -11.25 7.12 0.02
N SER A 94 -11.38 7.83 1.14
CA SER A 94 -12.60 8.52 1.54
C SER A 94 -12.28 9.90 2.08
N ALA A 95 -13.10 10.89 1.71
CA ALA A 95 -13.03 12.25 2.24
C ALA A 95 -14.44 12.83 2.39
N GLY A 96 -14.73 13.43 3.54
CA GLY A 96 -16.02 14.00 3.86
C GLY A 96 -16.19 14.20 5.37
N VAL A 97 -17.33 14.73 5.79
CA VAL A 97 -17.72 14.77 7.20
C VAL A 97 -17.81 13.33 7.70
N SER A 98 -17.07 13.00 8.76
CA SER A 98 -16.95 11.60 9.22
C SER A 98 -18.30 10.98 9.62
N GLU A 99 -19.19 11.75 10.24
CA GLU A 99 -20.54 11.30 10.63
C GLU A 99 -21.41 10.94 9.42
N SER A 100 -21.17 11.53 8.25
CA SER A 100 -21.93 11.28 7.03
C SER A 100 -21.59 9.95 6.35
N PHE A 101 -20.58 9.23 6.82
CA PHE A 101 -20.26 7.89 6.34
C PHE A 101 -20.99 6.84 7.19
N THR A 102 -21.64 5.89 6.52
CA THR A 102 -22.26 4.76 7.21
C THR A 102 -21.23 3.81 7.80
N THR A 103 -21.62 3.04 8.81
CA THR A 103 -20.73 1.98 9.36
C THR A 103 -20.40 0.90 8.33
N GLY A 104 -21.31 0.66 7.34
CA GLY A 104 -21.03 -0.19 6.18
C GLY A 104 -19.85 0.34 5.36
N GLN A 105 -19.90 1.63 5.01
CA GLN A 105 -18.81 2.27 4.26
C GLN A 105 -17.46 2.22 5.01
N LEU A 106 -17.46 2.36 6.33
CA LEU A 106 -16.25 2.19 7.12
C LEU A 106 -15.74 0.74 7.07
N ARG A 107 -16.63 -0.27 7.15
CA ARG A 107 -16.24 -1.68 7.01
C ARG A 107 -15.63 -1.95 5.64
N ASP A 108 -16.25 -1.46 4.57
CA ASP A 108 -15.76 -1.64 3.19
C ASP A 108 -14.38 -1.00 3.00
N LEU A 109 -14.17 0.19 3.56
CA LEU A 109 -12.87 0.87 3.55
C LEU A 109 -11.78 0.04 4.26
N PHE A 110 -12.11 -0.49 5.46
CA PHE A 110 -11.19 -1.32 6.23
C PHE A 110 -10.99 -2.68 5.57
N ASP A 111 -11.99 -3.25 4.94
CA ASP A 111 -11.89 -4.54 4.25
C ASP A 111 -10.85 -4.50 3.14
N VAL A 112 -10.85 -3.41 2.33
CA VAL A 112 -9.81 -3.21 1.32
C VAL A 112 -8.47 -2.85 1.93
N ASN A 113 -8.41 -1.76 2.74
CA ASN A 113 -7.15 -1.13 3.13
C ASN A 113 -6.39 -1.87 4.22
N VAL A 114 -7.07 -2.61 5.09
CA VAL A 114 -6.52 -3.25 6.28
C VAL A 114 -6.63 -4.77 6.21
N ILE A 115 -7.86 -5.27 6.06
CA ILE A 115 -8.10 -6.73 6.05
C ILE A 115 -7.53 -7.35 4.78
N GLY A 116 -7.58 -6.64 3.64
CA GLY A 116 -6.93 -7.05 2.39
C GLY A 116 -5.42 -7.27 2.56
N VAL A 117 -4.72 -6.37 3.28
CA VAL A 117 -3.31 -6.56 3.64
C VAL A 117 -3.14 -7.84 4.45
N GLN A 118 -3.99 -8.06 5.48
CA GLN A 118 -3.93 -9.26 6.32
C GLN A 118 -4.15 -10.55 5.50
N ARG A 119 -5.10 -10.56 4.55
CA ARG A 119 -5.35 -11.70 3.65
C ARG A 119 -4.10 -12.04 2.84
N LEU A 120 -3.49 -11.02 2.21
CA LEU A 120 -2.27 -11.21 1.42
C LEU A 120 -1.12 -11.72 2.27
N MET A 121 -0.92 -11.15 3.47
CA MET A 121 0.11 -11.63 4.40
C MET A 121 -0.10 -13.09 4.75
N ARG A 122 -1.31 -13.52 5.11
CA ARG A 122 -1.62 -14.92 5.42
C ARG A 122 -1.34 -15.86 4.25
N ALA A 123 -1.66 -15.46 3.03
CA ALA A 123 -1.48 -16.29 1.85
C ALA A 123 -0.02 -16.36 1.37
N THR A 124 0.78 -15.32 1.58
CA THR A 124 2.16 -15.23 1.04
C THR A 124 3.25 -15.59 2.05
N LEU A 125 3.04 -15.32 3.34
CA LEU A 125 4.03 -15.58 4.39
C LEU A 125 4.49 -17.05 4.50
N PRO A 126 3.66 -18.07 4.27
CA PRO A 126 4.16 -19.46 4.27
C PRO A 126 5.33 -19.67 3.30
N THR A 127 5.25 -19.07 2.10
CA THR A 127 6.32 -19.16 1.10
C THR A 127 7.56 -18.38 1.52
N LEU A 128 7.39 -17.12 1.94
CA LEU A 128 8.52 -16.28 2.37
C LEU A 128 9.25 -16.86 3.57
N ARG A 129 8.51 -17.42 4.55
CA ARG A 129 9.09 -18.08 5.72
C ARG A 129 9.87 -19.34 5.34
N ALA A 130 9.35 -20.16 4.42
CA ALA A 130 10.05 -21.36 3.93
C ALA A 130 11.35 -20.99 3.20
N GLN A 131 11.36 -19.88 2.47
CA GLN A 131 12.55 -19.35 1.79
C GLN A 131 13.56 -18.71 2.77
N ARG A 132 13.12 -18.27 3.96
CA ARG A 132 13.88 -17.43 4.91
C ARG A 132 14.45 -16.19 4.24
N ASP A 133 13.74 -15.69 3.26
CA ASP A 133 14.07 -14.50 2.49
C ASP A 133 12.79 -13.88 1.92
N GLY A 134 12.72 -12.56 1.90
CA GLY A 134 11.60 -11.86 1.32
C GLY A 134 11.58 -10.37 1.66
N LEU A 135 10.77 -9.64 0.89
CA LEU A 135 10.46 -8.25 1.14
C LEU A 135 8.95 -8.06 1.06
N VAL A 136 8.37 -7.48 2.10
CA VAL A 136 6.99 -7.00 2.10
C VAL A 136 7.00 -5.48 2.10
N ILE A 137 6.25 -4.87 1.19
CA ILE A 137 6.06 -3.42 1.12
C ILE A 137 4.57 -3.13 1.29
N ASN A 138 4.21 -2.46 2.38
CA ASN A 138 2.85 -2.05 2.68
C ASN A 138 2.66 -0.56 2.37
N PHE A 139 1.63 -0.23 1.61
CA PHE A 139 1.29 1.15 1.29
C PHE A 139 0.39 1.75 2.38
N SER A 140 0.98 2.61 3.20
CA SER A 140 0.28 3.50 4.09
C SER A 140 -0.03 4.84 3.40
N SER A 141 0.20 5.93 4.06
CA SER A 141 0.11 7.32 3.63
C SER A 141 0.80 8.18 4.68
N ILE A 142 1.16 9.42 4.36
CA ILE A 142 1.46 10.43 5.38
C ILE A 142 0.30 10.55 6.39
N LEU A 143 -0.95 10.31 5.94
CA LEU A 143 -2.14 10.29 6.80
C LEU A 143 -2.23 9.07 7.73
N GLY A 144 -1.29 8.14 7.67
CA GLY A 144 -1.06 7.12 8.69
C GLY A 144 -0.24 7.63 9.89
N ARG A 145 0.25 8.88 9.85
CA ARG A 145 1.08 9.50 10.91
C ARG A 145 0.57 10.86 11.35
N VAL A 146 -0.12 11.58 10.47
CA VAL A 146 -0.74 12.87 10.75
C VAL A 146 -2.21 12.81 10.38
N THR A 147 -3.05 13.49 11.13
CA THR A 147 -4.50 13.52 10.87
C THR A 147 -4.88 14.80 10.16
N LEU A 148 -5.58 14.70 9.05
CA LEU A 148 -6.18 15.82 8.35
C LEU A 148 -7.70 15.79 8.57
N PRO A 149 -8.36 16.89 8.93
CA PRO A 149 -9.82 16.96 9.04
C PRO A 149 -10.50 16.46 7.76
N PHE A 150 -11.65 15.84 7.91
CA PHE A 150 -12.47 15.27 6.82
C PHE A 150 -11.86 14.06 6.09
N MET A 151 -10.70 13.58 6.52
CA MET A 151 -10.05 12.35 6.02
C MET A 151 -9.86 11.33 7.15
N GLY A 152 -10.66 11.43 8.22
CA GLY A 152 -10.50 10.65 9.46
C GLY A 152 -10.64 9.15 9.22
N LEU A 153 -11.65 8.70 8.46
CA LEU A 153 -11.85 7.27 8.19
C LEU A 153 -10.68 6.67 7.41
N TYR A 154 -10.25 7.35 6.36
CA TYR A 154 -9.09 6.94 5.58
C TYR A 154 -7.82 6.95 6.43
N GLY A 155 -7.57 8.04 7.17
CA GLY A 155 -6.45 8.14 8.10
C GLY A 155 -6.43 6.98 9.09
N ALA A 156 -7.57 6.67 9.74
CA ALA A 156 -7.69 5.55 10.67
C ALA A 156 -7.28 4.21 10.02
N SER A 157 -7.70 3.94 8.78
CA SER A 157 -7.28 2.73 8.06
C SER A 157 -5.77 2.71 7.82
N LYS A 158 -5.15 3.86 7.52
CA LYS A 158 -3.70 3.95 7.27
C LYS A 158 -2.89 3.88 8.57
N TYR A 159 -3.38 4.43 9.68
CA TYR A 159 -2.81 4.18 11.02
C TYR A 159 -2.85 2.69 11.38
N ALA A 160 -3.93 1.98 11.05
CA ALA A 160 -4.01 0.54 11.27
C ALA A 160 -2.96 -0.23 10.44
N VAL A 161 -2.74 0.15 9.17
CA VAL A 161 -1.68 -0.44 8.32
C VAL A 161 -0.29 -0.18 8.91
N GLU A 162 -0.02 1.02 9.44
CA GLU A 162 1.25 1.32 10.12
C GLU A 162 1.49 0.37 11.30
N ALA A 163 0.51 0.23 12.19
CA ALA A 163 0.63 -0.62 13.38
C ALA A 163 0.82 -2.10 13.01
N LEU A 164 0.03 -2.62 12.04
CA LEU A 164 0.19 -3.98 11.53
C LEU A 164 1.57 -4.20 10.92
N THR A 165 2.07 -3.22 10.15
CA THR A 165 3.37 -3.34 9.49
C THR A 165 4.50 -3.37 10.51
N ASP A 166 4.44 -2.54 11.56
CA ASP A 166 5.43 -2.57 12.64
C ASP A 166 5.45 -3.92 13.36
N SER A 167 4.26 -4.49 13.67
CA SER A 167 4.17 -5.81 14.29
C SER A 167 4.80 -6.87 13.38
N TYR A 168 4.41 -6.94 12.12
CA TYR A 168 4.99 -7.88 11.16
C TYR A 168 6.50 -7.71 11.00
N ARG A 169 7.02 -6.49 11.01
CA ARG A 169 8.45 -6.24 10.91
C ARG A 169 9.22 -6.90 12.06
N TYR A 170 8.74 -6.80 13.29
CA TYR A 170 9.33 -7.48 14.43
C TYR A 170 9.19 -9.01 14.33
N GLU A 171 7.99 -9.51 14.07
CA GLU A 171 7.69 -10.94 14.01
C GLU A 171 8.48 -11.68 12.92
N LEU A 172 8.75 -11.02 11.80
CA LEU A 172 9.38 -11.63 10.62
C LEU A 172 10.88 -11.39 10.52
N SER A 173 11.43 -10.47 11.31
CA SER A 173 12.84 -10.09 11.28
C SER A 173 13.78 -11.29 11.43
N GLN A 174 13.53 -12.17 12.41
CA GLN A 174 14.35 -13.35 12.66
C GLN A 174 14.12 -14.51 11.66
N LEU A 175 13.15 -14.33 10.77
CA LEU A 175 12.88 -15.23 9.65
C LEU A 175 13.53 -14.75 8.35
N GLY A 176 14.30 -13.65 8.40
CA GLY A 176 15.01 -13.10 7.26
C GLY A 176 14.10 -12.35 6.25
N ILE A 177 12.98 -11.84 6.71
CA ILE A 177 12.01 -11.11 5.88
C ILE A 177 11.99 -9.65 6.29
N ASP A 178 12.26 -8.75 5.35
CA ASP A 178 12.08 -7.31 5.53
C ASP A 178 10.62 -6.92 5.37
N VAL A 179 10.15 -6.00 6.20
CA VAL A 179 8.81 -5.40 6.07
C VAL A 179 8.95 -3.88 6.13
N VAL A 180 8.52 -3.19 5.08
CA VAL A 180 8.71 -1.75 4.88
C VAL A 180 7.37 -1.07 4.67
N VAL A 181 7.18 0.11 5.26
CA VAL A 181 6.06 1.01 4.97
C VAL A 181 6.48 2.04 3.94
N VAL A 182 5.68 2.20 2.87
CA VAL A 182 5.74 3.37 1.99
C VAL A 182 4.61 4.31 2.38
N GLN A 183 4.95 5.57 2.59
CA GLN A 183 4.05 6.66 3.01
C GLN A 183 3.96 7.72 1.90
N PRO A 184 3.11 7.51 0.88
CA PRO A 184 2.91 8.51 -0.15
C PRO A 184 2.27 9.77 0.40
N SER A 185 2.66 10.91 -0.17
CA SER A 185 1.92 12.15 -0.11
C SER A 185 0.71 12.13 -1.07
N ALA A 186 0.11 13.28 -1.34
CA ALA A 186 -0.95 13.42 -2.34
C ALA A 186 -0.35 13.47 -3.76
N TYR A 187 -0.84 12.60 -4.64
CA TYR A 187 -0.41 12.49 -6.04
C TYR A 187 -1.62 12.43 -6.99
N PRO A 188 -1.52 12.96 -8.23
CA PRO A 188 -2.59 12.90 -9.23
C PRO A 188 -2.78 11.46 -9.74
N THR A 189 -3.62 10.69 -9.04
CA THR A 189 -3.99 9.33 -9.41
C THR A 189 -5.51 9.15 -9.39
N ASN A 190 -6.00 8.06 -9.96
CA ASN A 190 -7.42 7.70 -9.94
C ASN A 190 -8.00 7.50 -8.53
N LEU A 191 -7.14 7.39 -7.50
CA LEU A 191 -7.56 7.23 -6.11
C LEU A 191 -8.48 8.36 -5.64
N PHE A 192 -8.16 9.60 -6.00
CA PHE A 192 -8.97 10.77 -5.64
C PHE A 192 -10.27 10.84 -6.43
N ALA A 193 -10.24 10.52 -7.72
CA ALA A 193 -11.43 10.51 -8.57
C ALA A 193 -12.42 9.40 -8.17
N ALA A 194 -11.91 8.28 -7.65
CA ALA A 194 -12.68 7.15 -7.18
C ALA A 194 -12.97 7.20 -5.67
N ALA A 195 -12.77 8.35 -5.02
CA ALA A 195 -12.99 8.51 -3.59
C ALA A 195 -14.42 8.11 -3.19
N GLN A 196 -14.54 7.32 -2.11
CA GLN A 196 -15.84 6.99 -1.54
C GLN A 196 -16.50 8.26 -1.01
N LYS A 197 -17.68 8.56 -1.51
CA LYS A 197 -18.50 9.70 -1.05
C LYS A 197 -19.35 9.29 0.16
N PRO A 198 -19.64 10.23 1.08
CA PRO A 198 -20.56 9.97 2.18
C PRO A 198 -21.90 9.42 1.71
N GLY A 199 -22.41 8.40 2.38
CA GLY A 199 -23.70 7.77 2.08
C GLY A 199 -24.90 8.51 2.66
N ASP A 200 -24.69 9.36 3.68
CA ASP A 200 -25.71 10.18 4.32
C ASP A 200 -25.50 11.66 4.00
N ALA A 201 -26.11 12.09 2.90
CA ALA A 201 -26.05 13.48 2.45
C ALA A 201 -26.79 14.44 3.39
N GLN A 202 -27.85 13.96 4.08
CA GLN A 202 -28.63 14.79 5.00
C GLN A 202 -27.79 15.21 6.21
N THR A 203 -27.07 14.26 6.82
CA THR A 203 -26.12 14.53 7.89
C THR A 203 -25.04 15.53 7.42
N GLY A 204 -24.48 15.34 6.23
CA GLY A 204 -23.50 16.27 5.66
C GLY A 204 -24.04 17.69 5.53
N THR A 205 -25.30 17.84 5.12
CA THR A 205 -26.00 19.15 5.01
C THR A 205 -26.24 19.78 6.37
N ALA A 206 -26.51 19.00 7.41
CA ALA A 206 -26.73 19.50 8.78
C ALA A 206 -25.49 20.18 9.38
N TYR A 207 -24.29 19.93 8.85
CA TYR A 207 -23.05 20.63 9.22
C TYR A 207 -22.93 22.05 8.66
N GLY A 208 -23.90 22.51 7.84
CA GLY A 208 -23.91 23.86 7.27
C GLY A 208 -22.63 24.17 6.48
N GLU A 209 -22.01 25.31 6.79
CA GLU A 209 -20.77 25.75 6.11
C GLU A 209 -19.61 24.76 6.29
N ILE A 210 -19.50 24.12 7.47
CA ILE A 210 -18.47 23.10 7.72
C ILE A 210 -18.61 21.94 6.75
N GLY A 211 -19.85 21.53 6.42
CA GLY A 211 -20.13 20.48 5.46
C GLY A 211 -19.64 20.77 4.02
N THR A 212 -19.35 22.03 3.70
CA THR A 212 -18.83 22.42 2.38
C THR A 212 -17.31 22.31 2.28
N ILE A 213 -16.59 22.24 3.42
CA ILE A 213 -15.12 22.25 3.45
C ILE A 213 -14.50 21.06 2.72
N PRO A 214 -15.00 19.80 2.86
CA PRO A 214 -14.42 18.67 2.11
C PRO A 214 -14.40 18.87 0.59
N GLY A 215 -15.45 19.46 0.03
CA GLY A 215 -15.54 19.80 -1.40
C GLY A 215 -14.45 20.80 -1.80
N LYS A 216 -14.32 21.91 -1.06
CA LYS A 216 -13.29 22.94 -1.31
C LYS A 216 -11.86 22.38 -1.18
N MET A 217 -11.63 21.49 -0.21
CA MET A 217 -10.35 20.79 -0.06
C MET A 217 -10.05 19.93 -1.28
N MET A 218 -11.03 19.19 -1.78
CA MET A 218 -10.86 18.37 -2.98
C MET A 218 -10.57 19.21 -4.21
N GLU A 219 -11.28 20.33 -4.39
CA GLU A 219 -11.01 21.30 -5.46
C GLU A 219 -9.57 21.84 -5.39
N THR A 220 -9.09 22.15 -4.18
CA THR A 220 -7.71 22.60 -3.95
C THR A 220 -6.70 21.54 -4.38
N PHE A 221 -6.90 20.26 -3.99
CA PHE A 221 -6.03 19.16 -4.44
C PHE A 221 -6.05 18.99 -5.95
N MET A 222 -7.23 19.02 -6.57
CA MET A 222 -7.35 18.93 -8.03
C MET A 222 -6.67 20.09 -8.74
N GLY A 223 -6.73 21.32 -8.18
CA GLY A 223 -6.01 22.49 -8.68
C GLY A 223 -4.48 22.30 -8.60
N ILE A 224 -3.96 21.77 -7.51
CA ILE A 224 -2.54 21.43 -7.36
C ILE A 224 -2.12 20.38 -8.40
N PHE A 225 -2.94 19.35 -8.62
CA PHE A 225 -2.65 18.28 -9.56
C PHE A 225 -2.70 18.71 -11.04
N ALA A 226 -3.45 19.75 -11.35
CA ALA A 226 -3.49 20.35 -12.68
C ALA A 226 -2.41 21.42 -12.91
N GLY A 227 -1.71 21.83 -11.85
CA GLY A 227 -0.72 22.90 -11.89
C GLY A 227 0.66 22.46 -12.42
N PRO A 228 1.54 23.42 -12.72
CA PRO A 228 2.87 23.16 -13.27
C PRO A 228 3.81 22.43 -12.29
N ASN A 229 3.51 22.48 -11.01
CA ASN A 229 4.28 21.83 -9.93
C ASN A 229 3.57 20.57 -9.40
N ALA A 230 2.71 19.94 -10.22
CA ALA A 230 2.05 18.69 -9.83
C ALA A 230 3.09 17.62 -9.50
N PRO A 231 2.94 16.90 -8.37
CA PRO A 231 3.87 15.83 -8.03
C PRO A 231 3.79 14.71 -9.08
N ASN A 232 4.93 14.14 -9.42
CA ASN A 232 5.02 13.07 -10.41
C ASN A 232 4.68 11.71 -9.75
N PRO A 233 3.58 11.02 -10.13
CA PRO A 233 3.26 9.71 -9.55
C PRO A 233 4.37 8.67 -9.72
N HIS A 234 5.25 8.82 -10.71
CA HIS A 234 6.37 7.92 -10.97
C HIS A 234 7.41 7.90 -9.85
N ASP A 235 7.49 8.94 -9.02
CA ASP A 235 8.39 8.97 -7.83
C ASP A 235 8.15 7.75 -6.92
N ILE A 236 6.92 7.24 -6.89
CA ILE A 236 6.55 6.05 -6.11
C ILE A 236 7.17 4.79 -6.72
N ALA A 237 7.11 4.63 -8.04
CA ALA A 237 7.70 3.48 -8.71
C ALA A 237 9.23 3.48 -8.56
N GLU A 238 9.88 4.63 -8.66
CA GLU A 238 11.33 4.77 -8.42
C GLU A 238 11.71 4.42 -6.98
N ALA A 239 10.97 4.94 -5.99
CA ALA A 239 11.22 4.63 -4.58
C ALA A 239 11.08 3.13 -4.28
N VAL A 240 10.06 2.48 -4.85
CA VAL A 240 9.85 1.03 -4.70
C VAL A 240 10.92 0.24 -5.42
N ALA A 241 11.32 0.61 -6.65
CA ALA A 241 12.43 -0.04 -7.37
C ALA A 241 13.73 0.04 -6.57
N LYS A 242 14.00 1.18 -5.91
CA LYS A 242 15.15 1.33 -5.01
C LYS A 242 15.06 0.38 -3.79
N LEU A 243 13.89 0.24 -3.16
CA LEU A 243 13.68 -0.72 -2.06
C LEU A 243 13.90 -2.16 -2.51
N VAL A 244 13.40 -2.53 -3.70
CA VAL A 244 13.59 -3.86 -4.28
C VAL A 244 15.07 -4.15 -4.55
N ALA A 245 15.84 -3.14 -5.00
CA ALA A 245 17.28 -3.26 -5.26
C ALA A 245 18.14 -3.24 -3.98
N THR A 246 17.63 -2.68 -2.87
CA THR A 246 18.36 -2.61 -1.60
C THR A 246 18.54 -4.01 -1.01
N PRO A 247 19.73 -4.37 -0.52
CA PRO A 247 19.98 -5.66 0.10
C PRO A 247 19.12 -5.91 1.35
N LYS A 248 18.88 -7.19 1.66
CA LYS A 248 18.19 -7.64 2.87
C LYS A 248 18.83 -7.04 4.12
N GLY A 249 18.01 -6.58 5.07
CA GLY A 249 18.43 -5.98 6.34
C GLY A 249 19.02 -4.57 6.26
N GLN A 250 19.10 -4.00 5.04
CA GLN A 250 19.57 -2.62 4.82
C GLN A 250 18.46 -1.66 4.41
N ARG A 251 17.23 -2.15 4.32
CA ARG A 251 16.06 -1.36 3.95
C ARG A 251 15.59 -0.52 5.14
N PRO A 252 15.17 0.73 4.91
CA PRO A 252 14.58 1.55 5.96
C PRO A 252 13.22 0.98 6.38
N ASP A 253 12.84 1.21 7.62
CA ASP A 253 11.53 0.79 8.15
C ASP A 253 10.38 1.51 7.44
N ARG A 254 10.59 2.79 7.09
CA ARG A 254 9.61 3.68 6.45
C ARG A 254 10.26 4.54 5.39
N VAL A 255 9.49 4.79 4.32
CA VAL A 255 9.87 5.71 3.23
C VAL A 255 8.71 6.65 2.96
N ILE A 256 8.91 7.94 3.21
CA ILE A 256 8.00 9.00 2.74
C ILE A 256 8.37 9.32 1.30
N VAL A 257 7.36 9.39 0.43
CA VAL A 257 7.54 9.81 -0.97
C VAL A 257 6.67 11.03 -1.23
N GLY A 258 7.28 12.11 -1.71
CA GLY A 258 6.67 13.42 -1.86
C GLY A 258 6.77 14.27 -0.61
N GLN A 259 5.88 15.25 -0.47
CA GLN A 259 5.90 16.20 0.64
C GLN A 259 5.42 15.55 1.95
N ALA A 260 6.22 15.65 3.01
CA ALA A 260 5.98 14.93 4.27
C ALA A 260 4.84 15.49 5.12
N PHE A 261 4.55 16.80 5.05
CA PHE A 261 3.54 17.50 5.87
C PHE A 261 3.64 17.19 7.38
N GLY A 262 4.86 17.04 7.89
CA GLY A 262 5.12 16.75 9.31
C GLY A 262 5.14 15.26 9.67
N ALA A 263 4.81 14.35 8.76
CA ALA A 263 4.90 12.91 9.02
C ALA A 263 6.34 12.44 9.29
N ASP A 264 7.33 13.09 8.71
CA ASP A 264 8.76 12.88 8.96
C ASP A 264 9.14 13.22 10.41
N ALA A 265 8.66 14.36 10.92
CA ALA A 265 8.88 14.76 12.31
C ALA A 265 8.21 13.78 13.29
N VAL A 266 6.98 13.33 13.00
CA VAL A 266 6.29 12.31 13.81
C VAL A 266 7.05 10.99 13.78
N ASN A 267 7.50 10.53 12.60
CA ASN A 267 8.31 9.32 12.47
C ASN A 267 9.60 9.41 13.30
N ALA A 268 10.32 10.53 13.21
CA ALA A 268 11.57 10.76 13.96
C ALA A 268 11.33 10.78 15.48
N ALA A 269 10.23 11.39 15.94
CA ALA A 269 9.91 11.45 17.37
C ALA A 269 9.49 10.09 17.94
N VAL A 270 8.75 9.28 17.18
CA VAL A 270 8.20 8.00 17.66
C VAL A 270 9.22 6.87 17.58
N ALA A 271 10.10 6.85 16.58
CA ALA A 271 11.02 5.74 16.36
C ALA A 271 11.92 5.37 17.57
N PRO A 272 12.56 6.32 18.29
CA PRO A 272 13.35 5.98 19.46
C PRO A 272 12.49 5.46 20.62
N ILE A 273 11.29 6.01 20.81
CA ILE A 273 10.34 5.58 21.84
C ILE A 273 9.90 4.13 21.57
N GLN A 274 9.53 3.82 20.34
CA GLN A 274 9.13 2.48 19.92
C GLN A 274 10.26 1.47 20.15
N ARG A 275 11.49 1.83 19.81
CA ARG A 275 12.67 0.98 20.05
C ARG A 275 12.86 0.72 21.55
N GLN A 276 12.80 1.76 22.37
CA GLN A 276 12.93 1.64 23.83
C GLN A 276 11.86 0.71 24.42
N VAL A 277 10.61 0.78 23.95
CA VAL A 277 9.54 -0.13 24.38
C VAL A 277 9.89 -1.58 24.04
N VAL A 278 10.28 -1.86 22.78
CA VAL A 278 10.62 -3.22 22.33
C VAL A 278 11.81 -3.78 23.13
N GLU A 279 12.85 -2.98 23.34
CA GLU A 279 14.01 -3.36 24.16
C GLU A 279 13.66 -3.57 25.62
N GLY A 280 12.79 -2.73 26.20
CA GLY A 280 12.31 -2.85 27.57
C GLY A 280 11.55 -4.14 27.85
N PHE A 281 10.90 -4.73 26.84
CA PHE A 281 10.29 -6.06 26.92
C PHE A 281 11.27 -7.20 26.61
N GLY A 282 12.57 -6.95 26.45
CA GLY A 282 13.57 -7.96 26.12
C GLY A 282 13.52 -8.43 24.67
N LEU A 283 12.83 -7.71 23.79
CA LEU A 283 12.61 -8.10 22.38
C LEU A 283 13.57 -7.38 21.41
N GLY A 284 14.66 -6.80 21.90
CA GLY A 284 15.60 -6.00 21.08
C GLY A 284 16.16 -6.75 19.87
N ALA A 285 16.34 -8.08 19.95
CA ALA A 285 16.77 -8.90 18.80
C ALA A 285 15.83 -8.81 17.60
N LEU A 286 14.55 -8.46 17.80
CA LEU A 286 13.55 -8.36 16.73
C LEU A 286 13.64 -7.04 15.93
N THR A 287 14.47 -6.10 16.37
CA THR A 287 14.63 -4.79 15.69
C THR A 287 15.52 -4.85 14.45
N ALA A 288 16.22 -5.95 14.22
CA ALA A 288 17.09 -6.15 13.07
C ALA A 288 16.74 -7.43 12.32
N VAL A 289 16.77 -7.36 11.00
CA VAL A 289 16.50 -8.51 10.14
C VAL A 289 17.70 -9.47 10.17
N LYS A 290 17.44 -10.72 10.41
CA LYS A 290 18.47 -11.77 10.38
C LYS A 290 18.99 -11.98 8.95
N ALA A 291 20.29 -11.90 8.80
CA ALA A 291 20.99 -12.11 7.52
C ALA A 291 20.80 -13.53 6.96
#